data_3d9decb5dafebfd87d5499d85ca4dbbc
#
_entry.id   3d9decb5dafebfd87d5499d85ca4dbbc
#
_cell.length_a   1.000
_cell.length_b   1.000
_cell.length_c   1.000
_cell.angle_alpha   90.00
_cell.angle_beta   90.00
_cell.angle_gamma   90.00
#
_symmetry.space_group_name_H-M   'P 1'
#
loop_
_entity.id
_entity.type
_entity.pdbx_description
1 polymer ?
#
loop_
_entity_poly.entity_id
_entity_poly.type
_entity_poly.pdbx_seq_one_letter_code
_entity_poly.pdbx_strand_id
1 'polypeptide(L)'
;MKVKVIRASRWEHPGEFPTFEKRTPVTLAKEEDAEFLGWYACNIAGYEPYVPKDFVSDGVLKRDYNPTELIQELGDVLEVQEIVYSWLFATNDKGVTGWIPAERVMSINI
;
A
#
# COMPACT_ATOMS: atom_id res chain seq x y z
N MET A 1 4.96 12.71 9.46
CA MET A 1 3.87 13.53 8.89
C MET A 1 2.53 12.89 9.22
N LYS A 2 1.60 13.70 9.70
CA LYS A 2 0.25 13.21 9.99
C LYS A 2 -0.72 13.64 8.91
N VAL A 3 -1.70 12.78 8.65
CA VAL A 3 -2.76 13.02 7.68
C VAL A 3 -4.12 12.68 8.30
N LYS A 4 -5.17 13.29 7.77
CA LYS A 4 -6.55 13.03 8.19
C LYS A 4 -7.30 12.39 7.03
N VAL A 5 -8.06 11.36 7.31
CA VAL A 5 -8.88 10.69 6.31
C VAL A 5 -10.07 11.57 5.94
N ILE A 6 -10.18 11.91 4.66
CA ILE A 6 -11.26 12.74 4.11
C ILE A 6 -12.22 11.93 3.24
N ARG A 7 -11.89 10.70 2.91
CA ARG A 7 -12.75 9.76 2.18
C ARG A 7 -12.56 8.37 2.79
N ALA A 8 -13.66 7.72 3.14
CA ALA A 8 -13.62 6.37 3.70
C ALA A 8 -13.11 5.34 2.69
N SER A 9 -12.65 4.19 3.19
CA SER A 9 -12.23 3.07 2.36
C SER A 9 -13.35 2.66 1.41
N ARG A 10 -12.97 2.35 0.17
CA ARG A 10 -13.88 1.84 -0.85
C ARG A 10 -14.34 0.42 -0.53
N TRP A 11 -13.52 -0.33 0.21
CA TRP A 11 -13.74 -1.73 0.57
C TRP A 11 -13.88 -1.89 2.06
N GLU A 12 -14.89 -2.66 2.50
CA GLU A 12 -15.06 -2.98 3.92
C GLU A 12 -14.01 -4.00 4.38
N HIS A 13 -13.61 -4.90 3.48
CA HIS A 13 -12.64 -5.96 3.76
C HIS A 13 -11.68 -6.14 2.58
N PRO A 14 -10.64 -5.31 2.46
CA PRO A 14 -9.71 -5.39 1.32
C PRO A 14 -8.84 -6.64 1.32
N GLY A 15 -8.91 -7.46 2.36
CA GLY A 15 -8.08 -8.65 2.50
C GLY A 15 -6.75 -8.35 3.18
N GLU A 16 -6.27 -9.31 3.94
CA GLU A 16 -4.97 -9.25 4.57
C GLU A 16 -3.98 -10.11 3.81
N PHE A 17 -2.76 -9.60 3.67
CA PHE A 17 -1.65 -10.33 3.09
C PHE A 17 -0.58 -10.55 4.15
N PRO A 18 0.19 -11.64 4.05
CA PRO A 18 1.37 -11.79 4.90
C PRO A 18 2.46 -10.80 4.47
N THR A 19 3.46 -10.61 5.30
CA THR A 19 4.67 -9.91 4.90
C THR A 19 5.54 -10.86 4.09
N PHE A 20 5.86 -10.47 2.86
CA PHE A 20 6.77 -11.22 1.99
C PHE A 20 8.19 -10.72 2.21
N GLU A 21 9.11 -11.64 2.43
CA GLU A 21 10.49 -11.30 2.69
C GLU A 21 11.22 -10.83 1.42
N LYS A 22 12.23 -10.00 1.62
CA LYS A 22 13.18 -9.63 0.57
C LYS A 22 13.65 -10.88 -0.18
N ARG A 23 13.75 -10.79 -1.50
CA ARG A 23 14.12 -11.84 -2.44
C ARG A 23 13.02 -12.85 -2.78
N THR A 24 11.82 -12.70 -2.24
CA THR A 24 10.68 -13.52 -2.67
C THR A 24 10.42 -13.28 -4.15
N PRO A 25 10.24 -14.33 -4.96
CA PRO A 25 9.95 -14.18 -6.39
C PRO A 25 8.63 -13.46 -6.64
N VAL A 26 8.63 -12.59 -7.64
CA VAL A 26 7.45 -11.80 -8.05
C VAL A 26 7.27 -11.92 -9.55
N THR A 27 6.06 -12.24 -9.99
CA THR A 27 5.70 -12.19 -11.41
C THR A 27 4.81 -10.98 -11.63
N LEU A 28 5.31 -10.01 -12.41
CA LEU A 28 4.58 -8.79 -12.71
C LEU A 28 3.65 -8.97 -13.90
N ALA A 29 2.50 -8.30 -13.88
CA ALA A 29 1.68 -8.13 -15.06
C ALA A 29 2.46 -7.35 -16.13
N LYS A 30 2.03 -7.47 -17.38
CA LYS A 30 2.73 -6.81 -18.50
C LYS A 30 2.66 -5.30 -18.47
N GLU A 31 1.60 -4.75 -17.89
CA GLU A 31 1.33 -3.32 -17.89
C GLU A 31 1.14 -2.80 -16.47
N GLU A 32 1.53 -1.55 -16.28
CA GLU A 32 1.28 -0.79 -15.08
C GLU A 32 -0.21 -0.59 -14.86
N ASP A 33 -0.65 -0.50 -13.60
CA ASP A 33 -2.04 -0.22 -13.30
C ASP A 33 -2.45 1.16 -13.81
N ALA A 34 -3.59 1.26 -14.50
CA ALA A 34 -4.04 2.50 -15.13
C ALA A 34 -4.44 3.57 -14.09
N GLU A 35 -4.95 3.15 -12.93
CA GLU A 35 -5.35 4.07 -11.86
C GLU A 35 -4.18 4.43 -10.94
N PHE A 36 -3.22 3.52 -10.78
CA PHE A 36 -2.15 3.66 -9.81
C PHE A 36 -0.79 3.56 -10.49
N LEU A 37 -0.37 4.68 -11.07
CA LEU A 37 0.92 4.76 -11.77
C LEU A 37 2.06 4.33 -10.85
N GLY A 38 2.95 3.51 -11.39
CA GLY A 38 4.07 2.94 -10.66
C GLY A 38 3.76 1.63 -9.94
N TRP A 39 2.49 1.20 -9.94
CA TRP A 39 2.06 -0.05 -9.31
C TRP A 39 1.64 -1.07 -10.37
N TYR A 40 2.01 -2.32 -10.16
CA TYR A 40 1.68 -3.44 -11.03
C TYR A 40 0.89 -4.49 -10.29
N ALA A 41 -0.12 -5.06 -10.94
CA ALA A 41 -0.69 -6.31 -10.48
C ALA A 41 0.40 -7.38 -10.59
N CYS A 42 0.46 -8.28 -9.61
CA CYS A 42 1.52 -9.29 -9.58
C CYS A 42 1.06 -10.57 -8.92
N ASN A 43 1.91 -11.60 -8.99
CA ASN A 43 1.76 -12.82 -8.23
C ASN A 43 2.99 -12.96 -7.32
N ILE A 44 2.75 -13.12 -6.02
CA ILE A 44 3.79 -13.37 -5.02
C ILE A 44 3.34 -14.55 -4.17
N ALA A 45 4.07 -15.66 -4.25
CA ALA A 45 3.80 -16.85 -3.45
C ALA A 45 2.33 -17.33 -3.55
N GLY A 46 1.71 -17.20 -4.73
CA GLY A 46 0.32 -17.59 -4.98
C GLY A 46 -0.72 -16.53 -4.66
N TYR A 47 -0.33 -15.42 -4.06
CA TYR A 47 -1.19 -14.25 -3.82
C TYR A 47 -1.17 -13.32 -5.02
N GLU A 48 -2.23 -12.55 -5.21
CA GLU A 48 -2.37 -11.63 -6.35
C GLU A 48 -2.54 -10.17 -5.90
N PRO A 49 -1.54 -9.59 -5.22
CA PRO A 49 -1.59 -8.19 -4.81
C PRO A 49 -1.10 -7.25 -5.90
N TYR A 50 -0.99 -5.97 -5.55
CA TYR A 50 -0.26 -4.98 -6.33
C TYR A 50 1.09 -4.73 -5.67
N VAL A 51 2.08 -4.31 -6.47
CA VAL A 51 3.41 -3.97 -5.96
C VAL A 51 3.97 -2.75 -6.69
N PRO A 52 4.64 -1.82 -5.97
CA PRO A 52 5.36 -0.73 -6.63
C PRO A 52 6.50 -1.31 -7.46
N LYS A 53 6.66 -0.80 -8.68
CA LYS A 53 7.74 -1.27 -9.57
C LYS A 53 9.13 -1.15 -8.94
N ASP A 54 9.33 -0.14 -8.09
CA ASP A 54 10.64 0.11 -7.46
C ASP A 54 10.97 -0.90 -6.35
N PHE A 55 9.99 -1.73 -5.94
CA PHE A 55 10.21 -2.77 -4.94
C PHE A 55 10.66 -4.09 -5.55
N VAL A 56 10.74 -4.18 -6.87
CA VAL A 56 11.08 -5.41 -7.60
C VAL A 56 12.31 -5.17 -8.47
N SER A 57 13.25 -6.12 -8.45
CA SER A 57 14.42 -6.12 -9.33
C SER A 57 14.76 -7.57 -9.66
N ASP A 58 15.04 -7.84 -10.94
CA ASP A 58 15.40 -9.17 -11.42
C ASP A 58 14.40 -10.27 -11.02
N GLY A 59 13.10 -9.92 -10.99
CA GLY A 59 12.03 -10.86 -10.69
C GLY A 59 11.87 -11.22 -9.22
N VAL A 60 12.48 -10.46 -8.31
CA VAL A 60 12.37 -10.69 -6.86
C VAL A 60 12.16 -9.37 -6.12
N LEU A 61 11.61 -9.46 -4.90
CA LEU A 61 11.47 -8.29 -4.03
C LEU A 61 12.84 -7.77 -3.59
N LYS A 62 13.00 -6.46 -3.64
CA LYS A 62 14.22 -5.77 -3.17
C LYS A 62 14.19 -5.52 -1.66
N ARG A 63 13.03 -5.69 -1.04
CA ARG A 63 12.79 -5.40 0.38
C ARG A 63 11.62 -6.24 0.88
N ASP A 64 11.46 -6.31 2.20
CA ASP A 64 10.26 -6.90 2.79
C ASP A 64 9.05 -6.05 2.40
N TYR A 65 7.93 -6.71 2.10
CA TYR A 65 6.75 -6.02 1.60
C TYR A 65 5.46 -6.67 2.10
N ASN A 66 4.56 -5.87 2.66
CA ASN A 66 3.22 -6.29 3.02
C ASN A 66 2.21 -5.46 2.23
N PRO A 67 1.46 -6.07 1.29
CA PRO A 67 0.53 -5.34 0.42
C PRO A 67 -0.79 -4.94 1.08
N THR A 68 -1.02 -5.28 2.33
CA THR A 68 -2.30 -5.05 2.99
C THR A 68 -2.70 -3.57 2.98
N GLU A 69 -3.91 -3.28 2.51
CA GLU A 69 -4.46 -1.93 2.56
C GLU A 69 -5.02 -1.63 3.94
N LEU A 70 -4.84 -0.39 4.39
CA LEU A 70 -5.38 0.06 5.67
C LEU A 70 -6.85 0.45 5.50
N ILE A 71 -7.71 -0.17 6.31
CA ILE A 71 -9.12 0.22 6.37
C ILE A 71 -9.23 1.44 7.27
N GLN A 72 -9.85 2.50 6.77
CA GLN A 72 -9.97 3.75 7.51
C GLN A 72 -11.37 4.33 7.42
N GLU A 73 -11.71 5.13 8.41
CA GLU A 73 -12.97 5.86 8.49
C GLU A 73 -12.72 7.36 8.37
N LEU A 74 -13.75 8.10 7.98
CA LEU A 74 -13.69 9.56 7.91
C LEU A 74 -13.24 10.14 9.26
N GLY A 75 -12.28 11.03 9.21
CA GLY A 75 -11.78 11.70 10.40
C GLY A 75 -10.63 11.01 11.11
N ASP A 76 -10.30 9.77 10.73
CA ASP A 76 -9.14 9.07 11.30
C ASP A 76 -7.87 9.85 11.04
N VAL A 77 -6.98 9.88 12.02
CA VAL A 77 -5.66 10.50 11.90
C VAL A 77 -4.62 9.39 11.80
N LEU A 78 -3.78 9.48 10.76
CA LEU A 78 -2.78 8.49 10.46
C LEU A 78 -1.38 9.10 10.50
N GLU A 79 -0.40 8.32 10.96
CA GLU A 79 1.01 8.67 10.87
C GLU A 79 1.60 8.05 9.62
N VAL A 80 2.11 8.88 8.71
CA VAL A 80 2.70 8.42 7.46
C VAL A 80 4.12 7.95 7.69
N GLN A 81 4.40 6.70 7.31
CA GLN A 81 5.71 6.09 7.39
C GLN A 81 6.49 6.25 6.09
N GLU A 82 5.79 6.15 4.96
CA GLU A 82 6.42 6.14 3.65
C GLU A 82 5.42 6.61 2.59
N ILE A 83 5.91 7.28 1.55
CA ILE A 83 5.11 7.69 0.39
C ILE A 83 5.72 7.03 -0.85
N VAL A 84 4.89 6.27 -1.58
CA VAL A 84 5.33 5.57 -2.80
C VAL A 84 4.33 5.89 -3.90
N TYR A 85 4.76 6.74 -4.83
CA TYR A 85 3.88 7.27 -5.88
C TYR A 85 2.65 7.93 -5.25
N SER A 86 1.45 7.48 -5.59
CA SER A 86 0.21 8.05 -5.06
C SER A 86 -0.36 7.27 -3.86
N TRP A 87 0.46 6.45 -3.23
CA TRP A 87 0.07 5.67 -2.06
C TRP A 87 0.91 6.00 -0.84
N LEU A 88 0.28 5.93 0.33
CA LEU A 88 0.95 6.14 1.61
C LEU A 88 0.95 4.85 2.42
N PHE A 89 2.06 4.55 3.05
CA PHE A 89 2.15 3.51 4.06
C PHE A 89 2.02 4.19 5.41
N ALA A 90 0.93 3.92 6.13
CA ALA A 90 0.56 4.71 7.31
C ALA A 90 0.06 3.82 8.45
N THR A 91 0.19 4.34 9.66
CA THR A 91 -0.23 3.67 10.89
C THR A 91 -1.38 4.44 11.53
N ASN A 92 -2.44 3.74 11.94
CA ASN A 92 -3.56 4.34 12.64
C ASN A 92 -3.31 4.42 14.15
N ASP A 93 -4.26 4.98 14.89
CA ASP A 93 -4.17 5.15 16.35
C ASP A 93 -4.21 3.82 17.13
N LYS A 94 -4.58 2.74 16.48
CA LYS A 94 -4.59 1.38 17.07
C LYS A 94 -3.29 0.63 16.80
N GLY A 95 -2.33 1.26 16.12
CA GLY A 95 -1.06 0.64 15.79
C GLY A 95 -1.10 -0.25 14.55
N VAL A 96 -2.18 -0.24 13.79
CA VAL A 96 -2.30 -1.01 12.55
C VAL A 96 -1.70 -0.21 11.40
N THR A 97 -0.83 -0.84 10.63
CA THR A 97 -0.14 -0.22 9.50
C THR A 97 -0.60 -0.85 8.18
N GLY A 98 -0.79 -0.02 7.17
CA GLY A 98 -1.18 -0.49 5.84
C GLY A 98 -1.13 0.61 4.81
N TRP A 99 -1.47 0.27 3.56
CA TRP A 99 -1.44 1.19 2.42
C TRP A 99 -2.77 1.91 2.24
N ILE A 100 -2.71 3.19 1.93
CA ILE A 100 -3.88 4.03 1.66
C ILE A 100 -3.58 4.95 0.48
N PRO A 101 -4.52 5.09 -0.50
CA PRO A 101 -4.34 6.06 -1.57
C PRO A 101 -4.27 7.49 -1.04
N ALA A 102 -3.34 8.28 -1.56
CA ALA A 102 -3.15 9.67 -1.13
C ALA A 102 -4.40 10.54 -1.33
N GLU A 103 -5.24 10.21 -2.31
CA GLU A 103 -6.47 10.94 -2.60
C GLU A 103 -7.51 10.88 -1.46
N ARG A 104 -7.35 9.96 -0.52
CA ARG A 104 -8.29 9.76 0.60
C ARG A 104 -7.92 10.52 1.85
N VAL A 105 -6.79 11.20 1.85
CA VAL A 105 -6.28 11.91 3.03
C VAL A 105 -5.85 13.32 2.68
N MET A 106 -5.73 14.15 3.71
CA MET A 106 -5.13 15.46 3.60
C MET A 106 -4.09 15.65 4.71
N SER A 107 -3.07 16.43 4.42
CA SER A 107 -2.06 16.77 5.43
C SER A 107 -2.69 17.62 6.53
N ILE A 108 -2.27 17.39 7.75
CA ILE A 108 -2.65 18.23 8.88
C ILE A 108 -1.40 18.77 9.54
N ASN A 109 -1.45 20.06 9.84
CA ASN A 109 -0.38 20.74 10.56
C ASN A 109 -0.70 20.67 12.05
N ILE A 110 0.12 19.96 12.76
CA ILE A 110 0.01 19.84 14.22
C ILE A 110 1.23 20.44 14.85
#